data_c40c7515f173b7199859dddd01c2a079
#
_entry.id   c40c7515f173b7199859dddd01c2a079
#
_cell.length_a   1.000
_cell.length_b   1.000
_cell.length_c   1.000
_cell.angle_alpha   90.00
_cell.angle_beta   90.00
_cell.angle_gamma   90.00
#
_symmetry.space_group_name_H-M   'P 1'
#
loop_
_entity.id
_entity.type
_entity.pdbx_description
1 polymer ?
#
loop_
_entity_poly.entity_id
_entity_poly.type
_entity_poly.pdbx_seq_one_letter_code
_entity_poly.pdbx_strand_id
1 'polypeptide(L)'
;EKAFSMLQLGSPKKKEVSIANLRLLTALYGDWIKNELKENPQMQESSFQATGKSIIEKCLDSLRRMNEGIDLIEKDENAFKAFTFMNQSMYLQRSITAYSKDCGRGIPCSLSDYMKDNKEKGIEQDHSEWRPFQIAFILLNIKGLIDPESDERNIVDLLYFPTGGGKTEAYLGLIAFIIAYRRLTSD
;
A
#
# COMPACT_ATOMS: atom_id res chain seq x y z
N GLU A 1 -6.25 15.80 5.65
CA GLU A 1 -6.30 14.83 4.52
C GLU A 1 -5.71 13.50 5.00
N LYS A 2 -6.38 12.39 4.63
CA LYS A 2 -5.91 11.05 4.99
C LYS A 2 -4.75 10.66 4.07
N ALA A 3 -3.57 10.40 4.64
CA ALA A 3 -2.32 10.22 3.90
C ALA A 3 -2.36 9.08 2.85
N PHE A 4 -3.13 8.03 3.10
CA PHE A 4 -3.21 6.85 2.24
C PHE A 4 -4.59 6.65 1.61
N SER A 5 -5.31 7.75 1.34
CA SER A 5 -6.57 7.71 0.60
C SER A 5 -6.36 7.16 -0.81
N MET A 6 -7.10 6.09 -1.15
CA MET A 6 -7.06 5.50 -2.50
C MET A 6 -7.47 6.50 -3.57
N LEU A 7 -8.42 7.40 -3.25
CA LEU A 7 -8.84 8.46 -4.16
C LEU A 7 -7.72 9.49 -4.41
N GLN A 8 -6.98 9.85 -3.37
CA GLN A 8 -5.85 10.77 -3.50
C GLN A 8 -4.67 10.13 -4.23
N LEU A 9 -4.26 8.92 -3.82
CA LEU A 9 -3.17 8.17 -4.45
C LEU A 9 -3.53 7.76 -5.89
N GLY A 10 -4.81 7.62 -6.21
CA GLY A 10 -5.33 7.36 -7.56
C GLY A 10 -5.46 8.60 -8.44
N SER A 11 -5.02 9.78 -8.00
CA SER A 11 -5.09 11.01 -8.78
C SER A 11 -3.79 11.25 -9.56
N PRO A 12 -3.81 11.21 -10.90
CA PRO A 12 -2.61 11.47 -11.71
C PRO A 12 -2.07 12.89 -11.53
N LYS A 13 -2.90 13.84 -11.06
CA LYS A 13 -2.53 15.24 -10.84
C LYS A 13 -1.87 15.50 -9.48
N LYS A 14 -1.79 14.48 -8.61
CA LYS A 14 -1.27 14.60 -7.23
C LYS A 14 -0.01 13.77 -7.02
N LYS A 15 0.83 13.59 -8.04
CA LYS A 15 2.03 12.74 -7.98
C LYS A 15 2.94 13.13 -6.81
N GLU A 16 3.30 14.40 -6.71
CA GLU A 16 4.20 14.91 -5.68
C GLU A 16 3.65 14.66 -4.26
N VAL A 17 2.34 14.90 -4.06
CA VAL A 17 1.68 14.68 -2.77
C VAL A 17 1.63 13.19 -2.45
N SER A 18 1.36 12.34 -3.44
CA SER A 18 1.35 10.89 -3.27
C SER A 18 2.72 10.37 -2.86
N ILE A 19 3.77 10.78 -3.56
CA ILE A 19 5.16 10.40 -3.23
C ILE A 19 5.54 10.90 -1.83
N ALA A 20 5.22 12.16 -1.50
CA ALA A 20 5.50 12.70 -0.17
C ALA A 20 4.84 11.90 0.96
N ASN A 21 3.59 11.47 0.78
CA ASN A 21 2.89 10.62 1.76
C ASN A 21 3.52 9.23 1.89
N LEU A 22 3.95 8.62 0.78
CA LEU A 22 4.66 7.34 0.83
C LEU A 22 6.03 7.47 1.52
N ARG A 23 6.77 8.56 1.24
CA ARG A 23 8.05 8.86 1.91
C ARG A 23 7.85 9.11 3.42
N LEU A 24 6.76 9.76 3.82
CA LEU A 24 6.43 9.93 5.24
C LEU A 24 6.26 8.58 5.95
N LEU A 25 5.59 7.59 5.31
CA LEU A 25 5.46 6.25 5.87
C LEU A 25 6.84 5.62 6.15
N THR A 26 7.74 5.66 5.16
CA THR A 26 9.06 5.06 5.31
C THR A 26 9.95 5.82 6.29
N ALA A 27 9.83 7.14 6.37
CA ALA A 27 10.52 7.95 7.37
C ALA A 27 10.08 7.59 8.79
N LEU A 28 8.77 7.54 9.06
CA LEU A 28 8.23 7.14 10.36
C LEU A 28 8.64 5.71 10.75
N TYR A 29 8.65 4.79 9.79
CA TYR A 29 9.12 3.42 10.02
C TYR A 29 10.63 3.39 10.33
N GLY A 30 11.44 4.17 9.63
CA GLY A 30 12.87 4.32 9.90
C GLY A 30 13.17 4.89 11.29
N ASP A 31 12.41 5.91 11.71
CA ASP A 31 12.51 6.48 13.05
C ASP A 31 12.11 5.45 14.13
N TRP A 32 11.07 4.69 13.89
CA TRP A 32 10.67 3.60 14.79
C TRP A 32 11.78 2.53 14.91
N ILE A 33 12.39 2.10 13.81
CA ILE A 33 13.53 1.15 13.84
C ILE A 33 14.68 1.71 14.69
N LYS A 34 14.99 2.99 14.54
CA LYS A 34 16.06 3.65 15.26
C LYS A 34 15.77 3.74 16.77
N ASN A 35 14.57 4.23 17.11
CA ASN A 35 14.25 4.60 18.48
C ASN A 35 13.75 3.40 19.28
N GLU A 36 12.86 2.59 18.72
CA GLU A 36 12.17 1.53 19.46
C GLU A 36 12.91 0.18 19.43
N LEU A 37 13.58 -0.15 18.32
CA LEU A 37 14.27 -1.42 18.20
C LEU A 37 15.75 -1.34 18.65
N LYS A 38 16.51 -0.36 18.15
CA LYS A 38 17.94 -0.25 18.45
C LYS A 38 18.22 0.17 19.90
N GLU A 39 17.36 1.02 20.46
CA GLU A 39 17.52 1.55 21.82
C GLU A 39 16.80 0.71 22.86
N ASN A 40 16.05 -0.34 22.47
CA ASN A 40 15.34 -1.19 23.41
C ASN A 40 16.32 -2.02 24.25
N PRO A 41 16.31 -1.88 25.59
CA PRO A 41 17.23 -2.60 26.48
C PRO A 41 17.13 -4.14 26.35
N GLN A 42 15.94 -4.67 26.09
CA GLN A 42 15.72 -6.13 25.89
C GLN A 42 16.44 -6.65 24.64
N MET A 43 16.62 -5.82 23.62
CA MET A 43 17.39 -6.19 22.41
C MET A 43 18.90 -6.17 22.65
N GLN A 44 19.35 -5.55 23.74
CA GLN A 44 20.76 -5.45 24.10
C GLN A 44 21.20 -6.53 25.12
N GLU A 45 20.25 -7.28 25.70
CA GLU A 45 20.58 -8.42 26.55
C GLU A 45 21.37 -9.47 25.78
N SER A 46 22.45 -10.00 26.41
CA SER A 46 23.39 -10.91 25.76
C SER A 46 22.74 -12.17 25.18
N SER A 47 21.69 -12.69 25.83
CA SER A 47 20.93 -13.87 25.39
C SER A 47 20.08 -13.62 24.11
N PHE A 48 19.67 -12.37 23.86
CA PHE A 48 18.81 -11.99 22.72
C PHE A 48 19.52 -11.14 21.67
N GLN A 49 20.76 -10.77 21.90
CA GLN A 49 21.50 -9.82 21.05
C GLN A 49 21.58 -10.27 19.58
N ALA A 50 21.89 -11.55 19.33
CA ALA A 50 21.95 -12.07 17.97
C ALA A 50 20.61 -12.04 17.25
N THR A 51 19.54 -12.42 17.95
CA THR A 51 18.16 -12.38 17.42
C THR A 51 17.70 -10.94 17.20
N GLY A 52 17.97 -10.05 18.15
CA GLY A 52 17.65 -8.63 18.05
C GLY A 52 18.33 -7.98 16.84
N LYS A 53 19.62 -8.27 16.64
CA LYS A 53 20.36 -7.79 15.47
C LYS A 53 19.74 -8.28 14.16
N SER A 54 19.42 -9.58 14.07
CA SER A 54 18.77 -10.14 12.89
C SER A 54 17.40 -9.53 12.60
N ILE A 55 16.60 -9.22 13.63
CA ILE A 55 15.31 -8.54 13.47
C ILE A 55 15.53 -7.12 12.92
N ILE A 56 16.48 -6.36 13.48
CA ILE A 56 16.80 -5.01 13.01
C ILE A 56 17.25 -5.03 11.55
N GLU A 57 18.11 -5.97 11.16
CA GLU A 57 18.59 -6.12 9.78
C GLU A 57 17.41 -6.38 8.82
N LYS A 58 16.47 -7.25 9.18
CA LYS A 58 15.26 -7.50 8.38
C LYS A 58 14.35 -6.27 8.27
N CYS A 59 14.19 -5.50 9.35
CA CYS A 59 13.43 -4.26 9.33
C CYS A 59 14.08 -3.21 8.43
N LEU A 60 15.41 -3.09 8.48
CA LEU A 60 16.18 -2.18 7.61
C LEU A 60 16.11 -2.60 6.14
N ASP A 61 16.16 -3.91 5.86
CA ASP A 61 15.96 -4.42 4.50
C ASP A 61 14.55 -4.12 3.99
N SER A 62 13.52 -4.31 4.80
CA SER A 62 12.15 -3.94 4.46
C SER A 62 12.01 -2.44 4.18
N LEU A 63 12.66 -1.59 4.98
CA LEU A 63 12.70 -0.15 4.76
C LEU A 63 13.38 0.21 3.43
N ARG A 64 14.52 -0.43 3.12
CA ARG A 64 15.23 -0.26 1.85
C ARG A 64 14.32 -0.62 0.67
N ARG A 65 13.71 -1.79 0.70
CA ARG A 65 12.82 -2.29 -0.36
C ARG A 65 11.61 -1.39 -0.58
N MET A 66 10.97 -0.90 0.48
CA MET A 66 9.87 0.08 0.37
C MET A 66 10.33 1.36 -0.32
N ASN A 67 11.50 1.89 0.04
CA ASN A 67 12.05 3.10 -0.58
C ASN A 67 12.38 2.88 -2.07
N GLU A 68 12.93 1.73 -2.44
CA GLU A 68 13.16 1.37 -3.84
C GLU A 68 11.84 1.27 -4.62
N GLY A 69 10.79 0.70 -4.02
CA GLY A 69 9.45 0.69 -4.61
C GLY A 69 8.88 2.09 -4.83
N ILE A 70 9.09 3.02 -3.88
CA ILE A 70 8.70 4.43 -4.05
C ILE A 70 9.53 5.10 -5.16
N ASP A 71 10.84 4.85 -5.20
CA ASP A 71 11.72 5.37 -6.25
C ASP A 71 11.27 4.96 -7.65
N LEU A 72 10.84 3.71 -7.81
CA LEU A 72 10.30 3.21 -9.08
C LEU A 72 9.00 3.91 -9.46
N ILE A 73 8.06 4.07 -8.51
CA ILE A 73 6.81 4.82 -8.76
C ILE A 73 7.12 6.27 -9.14
N GLU A 74 8.13 6.88 -8.53
CA GLU A 74 8.51 8.27 -8.76
C GLU A 74 9.19 8.48 -10.12
N LYS A 75 10.08 7.56 -10.52
CA LYS A 75 10.97 7.72 -11.69
C LYS A 75 10.41 7.10 -12.97
N ASP A 76 9.65 6.00 -12.86
CA ASP A 76 9.05 5.30 -13.99
C ASP A 76 7.59 5.75 -14.18
N GLU A 77 7.32 6.39 -15.33
CA GLU A 77 6.00 6.90 -15.67
C GLU A 77 4.95 5.79 -15.80
N ASN A 78 5.32 4.60 -16.29
CA ASN A 78 4.42 3.46 -16.40
C ASN A 78 4.13 2.86 -15.01
N ALA A 79 5.12 2.84 -14.11
CA ALA A 79 4.93 2.43 -12.73
C ALA A 79 3.99 3.40 -12.00
N PHE A 80 4.14 4.71 -12.20
CA PHE A 80 3.23 5.70 -11.62
C PHE A 80 1.80 5.56 -12.17
N LYS A 81 1.62 5.35 -13.48
CA LYS A 81 0.32 5.10 -14.09
C LYS A 81 -0.33 3.82 -13.54
N ALA A 82 0.45 2.74 -13.42
CA ALA A 82 -0.03 1.48 -12.86
C ALA A 82 -0.43 1.63 -11.39
N PHE A 83 0.35 2.39 -10.60
CA PHE A 83 0.04 2.71 -9.20
C PHE A 83 -1.24 3.54 -9.08
N THR A 84 -1.41 4.53 -9.94
CA THR A 84 -2.64 5.33 -10.01
C THR A 84 -3.85 4.47 -10.36
N PHE A 85 -3.74 3.61 -11.38
CA PHE A 85 -4.79 2.68 -11.78
C PHE A 85 -5.16 1.70 -10.65
N MET A 86 -4.17 1.13 -9.98
CA MET A 86 -4.38 0.27 -8.81
C MET A 86 -5.25 0.96 -7.76
N ASN A 87 -4.90 2.17 -7.39
CA ASN A 87 -5.64 2.94 -6.38
C ASN A 87 -7.07 3.25 -6.81
N GLN A 88 -7.28 3.63 -8.08
CA GLN A 88 -8.61 3.86 -8.64
C GLN A 88 -9.46 2.58 -8.65
N SER A 89 -8.87 1.46 -9.03
CA SER A 89 -9.55 0.16 -9.06
C SER A 89 -9.96 -0.29 -7.67
N MET A 90 -9.10 -0.13 -6.68
CA MET A 90 -9.38 -0.49 -5.30
C MET A 90 -10.41 0.44 -4.65
N TYR A 91 -10.37 1.73 -4.97
CA TYR A 91 -11.40 2.68 -4.59
C TYR A 91 -12.77 2.26 -5.12
N LEU A 92 -12.85 1.96 -6.42
CA LEU A 92 -14.09 1.51 -7.06
C LEU A 92 -14.60 0.19 -6.47
N GLN A 93 -13.72 -0.79 -6.29
CA GLN A 93 -14.06 -2.09 -5.69
C GLN A 93 -14.68 -1.93 -4.29
N ARG A 94 -14.09 -1.07 -3.44
CA ARG A 94 -14.62 -0.80 -2.09
C ARG A 94 -15.97 -0.09 -2.15
N SER A 95 -16.12 0.86 -3.05
CA SER A 95 -17.40 1.58 -3.26
C SER A 95 -18.51 0.64 -3.71
N ILE A 96 -18.22 -0.28 -4.64
CA ILE A 96 -19.17 -1.29 -5.09
C ILE A 96 -19.53 -2.26 -3.95
N THR A 97 -18.56 -2.67 -3.16
CA THR A 97 -18.79 -3.56 -2.01
C THR A 97 -19.69 -2.89 -0.96
N ALA A 98 -19.45 -1.62 -0.65
CA ALA A 98 -20.27 -0.84 0.26
C ALA A 98 -21.70 -0.69 -0.28
N TYR A 99 -21.84 -0.31 -1.56
CA TYR A 99 -23.12 -0.23 -2.25
C TYR A 99 -23.91 -1.54 -2.18
N SER A 100 -23.30 -2.67 -2.52
CA SER A 100 -23.94 -3.98 -2.50
C SER A 100 -24.45 -4.36 -1.10
N LYS A 101 -23.67 -4.01 -0.06
CA LYS A 101 -24.06 -4.24 1.33
C LYS A 101 -25.26 -3.39 1.74
N ASP A 102 -25.31 -2.13 1.32
CA ASP A 102 -26.38 -1.20 1.66
C ASP A 102 -27.65 -1.49 0.85
N CYS A 103 -27.54 -1.90 -0.42
CA CYS A 103 -28.67 -2.41 -1.20
C CYS A 103 -29.30 -3.64 -0.55
N GLY A 104 -28.49 -4.57 -0.02
CA GLY A 104 -28.97 -5.73 0.73
C GLY A 104 -29.73 -5.36 2.02
N ARG A 105 -29.59 -4.11 2.48
CA ARG A 105 -30.34 -3.55 3.63
C ARG A 105 -31.59 -2.75 3.23
N GLY A 106 -31.95 -2.76 1.94
CA GLY A 106 -33.17 -2.14 1.44
C GLY A 106 -33.04 -0.68 1.04
N ILE A 107 -31.84 -0.19 0.75
CA ILE A 107 -31.60 1.15 0.18
C ILE A 107 -31.63 1.04 -1.36
N PRO A 108 -32.77 1.32 -2.04
CA PRO A 108 -32.84 1.22 -3.49
C PRO A 108 -32.31 2.50 -4.13
N CYS A 109 -31.12 2.45 -4.70
CA CYS A 109 -30.57 3.52 -5.53
C CYS A 109 -29.66 2.91 -6.62
N SER A 110 -29.38 3.67 -7.67
CA SER A 110 -28.37 3.25 -8.61
C SER A 110 -26.96 3.42 -8.00
N LEU A 111 -25.98 2.67 -8.50
CA LEU A 111 -24.59 2.82 -8.06
C LEU A 111 -24.08 4.26 -8.26
N SER A 112 -24.49 4.91 -9.37
CA SER A 112 -24.09 6.28 -9.66
C SER A 112 -24.66 7.29 -8.65
N ASP A 113 -25.92 7.12 -8.26
CA ASP A 113 -26.57 7.96 -7.26
C ASP A 113 -25.97 7.74 -5.87
N TYR A 114 -25.69 6.47 -5.52
CA TYR A 114 -25.01 6.10 -4.28
C TYR A 114 -23.62 6.74 -4.17
N MET A 115 -22.81 6.67 -5.23
CA MET A 115 -21.48 7.29 -5.24
C MET A 115 -21.56 8.81 -5.16
N LYS A 116 -22.53 9.44 -5.84
CA LYS A 116 -22.75 10.88 -5.79
C LYS A 116 -23.18 11.35 -4.40
N ASP A 117 -24.13 10.66 -3.79
CA ASP A 117 -24.64 10.97 -2.46
C ASP A 117 -23.55 10.82 -1.38
N ASN A 118 -22.75 9.77 -1.46
CA ASN A 118 -21.60 9.57 -0.56
C ASN A 118 -20.57 10.69 -0.70
N LYS A 119 -20.30 11.15 -1.92
CA LYS A 119 -19.40 12.27 -2.17
C LYS A 119 -19.92 13.56 -1.54
N GLU A 120 -21.20 13.87 -1.72
CA GLU A 120 -21.87 15.05 -1.15
C GLU A 120 -21.86 15.00 0.39
N LYS A 121 -22.00 13.82 0.98
CA LYS A 121 -21.96 13.61 2.44
C LYS A 121 -20.53 13.51 3.02
N GLY A 122 -19.51 13.55 2.20
CA GLY A 122 -18.12 13.36 2.66
C GLY A 122 -17.79 11.95 3.17
N ILE A 123 -18.69 10.98 3.00
CA ILE A 123 -18.54 9.58 3.42
C ILE A 123 -17.52 8.85 2.52
N GLU A 124 -17.27 9.39 1.34
CA GLU A 124 -16.34 8.86 0.34
C GLU A 124 -14.93 8.60 0.89
N GLN A 125 -14.52 9.35 1.91
CA GLN A 125 -13.17 9.26 2.49
C GLN A 125 -13.04 8.15 3.55
N ASP A 126 -14.11 7.72 4.19
CA ASP A 126 -14.00 6.83 5.36
C ASP A 126 -13.78 5.35 5.03
N HIS A 127 -14.09 4.93 3.81
CA HIS A 127 -14.01 3.52 3.42
C HIS A 127 -12.91 3.18 2.41
N SER A 128 -12.20 4.18 1.88
CA SER A 128 -11.24 4.03 0.78
C SER A 128 -9.81 4.43 1.15
N GLU A 129 -9.39 4.09 2.35
CA GLU A 129 -8.02 4.31 2.81
C GLU A 129 -7.27 3.00 2.96
N TRP A 130 -6.02 2.97 2.51
CA TRP A 130 -5.09 1.89 2.81
C TRP A 130 -4.67 1.94 4.28
N ARG A 131 -4.63 0.79 4.91
CA ARG A 131 -3.93 0.66 6.20
C ARG A 131 -2.41 0.71 5.95
N PRO A 132 -1.61 1.27 6.87
CA PRO A 132 -0.16 1.38 6.69
C PRO A 132 0.52 0.07 6.28
N PHE A 133 0.13 -1.08 6.86
CA PHE A 133 0.70 -2.37 6.52
C PHE A 133 0.36 -2.84 5.09
N GLN A 134 -0.82 -2.46 4.56
CA GLN A 134 -1.24 -2.82 3.20
C GLN A 134 -0.39 -2.08 2.18
N ILE A 135 -0.23 -0.77 2.34
CA ILE A 135 0.59 0.02 1.42
C ILE A 135 2.08 -0.33 1.56
N ALA A 136 2.57 -0.61 2.77
CA ALA A 136 3.93 -1.08 2.99
C ALA A 136 4.18 -2.40 2.25
N PHE A 137 3.26 -3.37 2.35
CA PHE A 137 3.36 -4.65 1.64
C PHE A 137 3.34 -4.46 0.12
N ILE A 138 2.54 -3.54 -0.41
CA ILE A 138 2.53 -3.20 -1.83
C ILE A 138 3.91 -2.66 -2.23
N LEU A 139 4.44 -1.69 -1.51
CA LEU A 139 5.73 -1.07 -1.82
C LEU A 139 6.90 -2.06 -1.81
N LEU A 140 6.92 -2.99 -0.86
CA LEU A 140 7.91 -4.07 -0.76
C LEU A 140 8.00 -4.92 -2.04
N ASN A 141 6.87 -5.12 -2.72
CA ASN A 141 6.78 -6.04 -3.85
C ASN A 141 6.95 -5.37 -5.22
N ILE A 142 6.93 -4.04 -5.31
CA ILE A 142 6.93 -3.32 -6.60
C ILE A 142 8.16 -3.67 -7.43
N LYS A 143 9.36 -3.65 -6.83
CA LYS A 143 10.60 -3.90 -7.56
C LYS A 143 10.62 -5.30 -8.18
N GLY A 144 10.31 -6.33 -7.41
CA GLY A 144 10.26 -7.68 -7.91
C GLY A 144 9.17 -7.93 -8.97
N LEU A 145 8.12 -7.08 -9.01
CA LEU A 145 7.07 -7.15 -10.01
C LEU A 145 7.45 -6.45 -11.33
N ILE A 146 8.19 -5.34 -11.24
CA ILE A 146 8.58 -4.50 -12.38
C ILE A 146 9.83 -5.06 -13.07
N ASP A 147 10.84 -5.42 -12.29
CA ASP A 147 12.14 -5.86 -12.80
C ASP A 147 12.22 -7.39 -12.81
N PRO A 148 12.19 -8.02 -14.02
CA PRO A 148 12.27 -9.47 -14.14
C PRO A 148 13.62 -10.06 -13.71
N GLU A 149 14.68 -9.27 -13.69
CA GLU A 149 16.04 -9.69 -13.30
C GLU A 149 16.35 -9.42 -11.82
N SER A 150 15.40 -8.84 -11.08
CA SER A 150 15.59 -8.52 -9.67
C SER A 150 15.68 -9.77 -8.79
N ASP A 151 16.70 -9.83 -7.95
CA ASP A 151 16.85 -10.88 -6.92
C ASP A 151 15.65 -10.91 -5.93
N GLU A 152 14.91 -9.81 -5.82
CA GLU A 152 13.73 -9.73 -4.97
C GLU A 152 12.61 -10.66 -5.42
N ARG A 153 12.63 -11.13 -6.67
CA ARG A 153 11.69 -12.16 -7.16
C ARG A 153 11.85 -13.50 -6.44
N ASN A 154 12.99 -13.74 -5.83
CA ASN A 154 13.27 -14.96 -5.06
C ASN A 154 12.87 -14.82 -3.57
N ILE A 155 12.41 -13.63 -3.16
CA ILE A 155 11.96 -13.38 -1.79
C ILE A 155 10.47 -13.70 -1.68
N VAL A 156 10.12 -14.46 -0.64
CA VAL A 156 8.72 -14.72 -0.28
C VAL A 156 8.37 -13.88 0.94
N ASP A 157 7.53 -12.87 0.74
CA ASP A 157 7.05 -12.02 1.82
C ASP A 157 5.79 -12.63 2.45
N LEU A 158 5.85 -12.90 3.73
CA LEU A 158 4.71 -13.39 4.51
C LEU A 158 3.95 -12.22 5.13
N LEU A 159 2.74 -11.94 4.62
CA LEU A 159 1.84 -10.97 5.23
C LEU A 159 1.07 -11.63 6.39
N TYR A 160 1.63 -11.55 7.59
CA TYR A 160 0.99 -12.05 8.80
C TYR A 160 0.16 -10.96 9.47
N PHE A 161 -1.17 -11.11 9.42
CA PHE A 161 -2.13 -10.21 10.06
C PHE A 161 -3.41 -10.98 10.43
N PRO A 162 -4.13 -10.62 11.51
CA PRO A 162 -5.36 -11.31 11.91
C PRO A 162 -6.38 -11.43 10.78
N THR A 163 -7.22 -12.46 10.83
CA THR A 163 -8.31 -12.67 9.88
C THR A 163 -9.26 -11.46 9.91
N GLY A 164 -9.75 -11.02 8.75
CA GLY A 164 -10.55 -9.80 8.63
C GLY A 164 -9.75 -8.49 8.64
N GLY A 165 -8.40 -8.56 8.77
CA GLY A 165 -7.53 -7.37 8.81
C GLY A 165 -7.30 -6.68 7.46
N GLY A 166 -7.82 -7.21 6.34
CA GLY A 166 -7.69 -6.57 5.02
C GLY A 166 -6.48 -7.05 4.21
N LYS A 167 -5.98 -8.29 4.44
CA LYS A 167 -4.90 -8.86 3.61
C LYS A 167 -5.29 -9.00 2.15
N THR A 168 -6.52 -9.40 1.88
CA THR A 168 -7.04 -9.60 0.52
C THR A 168 -6.97 -8.33 -0.31
N GLU A 169 -7.25 -7.18 0.30
CA GLU A 169 -7.16 -5.88 -0.37
C GLU A 169 -5.73 -5.58 -0.83
N ALA A 170 -4.71 -5.91 -0.02
CA ALA A 170 -3.31 -5.72 -0.40
C ALA A 170 -2.93 -6.61 -1.60
N TYR A 171 -3.38 -7.87 -1.61
CA TYR A 171 -3.16 -8.77 -2.76
C TYR A 171 -3.89 -8.31 -4.02
N LEU A 172 -5.15 -7.87 -3.89
CA LEU A 172 -5.92 -7.33 -5.02
C LEU A 172 -5.27 -6.06 -5.58
N GLY A 173 -4.72 -5.22 -4.70
CA GLY A 173 -3.93 -4.06 -5.10
C GLY A 173 -2.72 -4.46 -5.96
N LEU A 174 -1.91 -5.42 -5.49
CA LEU A 174 -0.76 -5.91 -6.27
C LEU A 174 -1.16 -6.52 -7.61
N ILE A 175 -2.26 -7.28 -7.66
CA ILE A 175 -2.80 -7.85 -8.91
C ILE A 175 -3.19 -6.73 -9.87
N ALA A 176 -3.92 -5.71 -9.40
CA ALA A 176 -4.30 -4.58 -10.23
C ALA A 176 -3.08 -3.80 -10.75
N PHE A 177 -2.08 -3.58 -9.89
CA PHE A 177 -0.83 -2.93 -10.27
C PHE A 177 -0.10 -3.69 -11.38
N ILE A 178 0.16 -4.99 -11.21
CA ILE A 178 0.95 -5.75 -12.19
C ILE A 178 0.21 -5.93 -13.52
N ILE A 179 -1.11 -6.09 -13.50
CA ILE A 179 -1.91 -6.15 -14.73
C ILE A 179 -1.79 -4.83 -15.49
N ALA A 180 -1.93 -3.69 -14.81
CA ALA A 180 -1.80 -2.38 -15.43
C ALA A 180 -0.38 -2.15 -15.95
N TYR A 181 0.65 -2.44 -15.15
CA TYR A 181 2.04 -2.25 -15.54
C TYR A 181 2.40 -3.05 -16.78
N ARG A 182 2.07 -4.34 -16.79
CA ARG A 182 2.32 -5.21 -17.97
C ARG A 182 1.61 -4.70 -19.22
N ARG A 183 0.39 -4.20 -19.11
CA ARG A 183 -0.34 -3.63 -20.25
C ARG A 183 0.25 -2.32 -20.77
N LEU A 184 0.89 -1.55 -19.89
CA LEU A 184 1.56 -0.30 -20.26
C LEU A 184 2.94 -0.53 -20.87
N THR A 185 3.57 -1.67 -20.60
CA THR A 185 4.94 -2.01 -21.02
C THR A 185 5.02 -3.13 -22.05
N SER A 186 3.90 -3.81 -22.36
CA SER A 186 3.83 -4.77 -23.45
C SER A 186 3.61 -4.02 -24.78
N ASP A 187 4.48 -4.26 -25.75
CA ASP A 187 4.34 -3.81 -27.14
C ASP A 187 3.16 -4.48 -27.83
#